data_aaaf8e2fc7dc176294599073643d069d
#
_entry.id   aaaf8e2fc7dc176294599073643d069d
#
_cell.length_a   1.000
_cell.length_b   1.000
_cell.length_c   1.000
_cell.angle_alpha   90.00
_cell.angle_beta   90.00
_cell.angle_gamma   90.00
#
_symmetry.space_group_name_H-M   'P 1'
#
loop_
_entity.id
_entity.type
_entity.pdbx_description
1 polymer ?
#
loop_
_entity_poly.entity_id
_entity_poly.type
_entity_poly.pdbx_seq_one_letter_code
_entity_poly.pdbx_strand_id
1 'polypeptide(L)'
;MCTVFGSKNSPYPSLWDNTGLSEKRPKAGGWNPKVVAVWDWKIRIPQTYPSEVFYGKVQGGDAVLMEMQYFRTVHYPDALQSVSELDPFAQEVYDLIRLEPNYTGPLRKRAIAELASTKSKFDTALKKLQISLNIVRSNDPKLKNDFWLPMLEVHLNIVRGDIVQG
;
A
#
# COMPACT_ATOMS: atom_id res chain seq x y z
N MET A 1 -4.70 14.55 -0.12
CA MET A 1 -4.62 13.20 -0.72
C MET A 1 -4.42 13.31 -2.23
N CYS A 2 -3.60 12.43 -2.80
CA CYS A 2 -3.28 12.39 -4.23
C CYS A 2 -3.24 10.91 -4.65
N THR A 3 -3.87 10.56 -5.78
CA THR A 3 -3.74 9.21 -6.35
C THR A 3 -2.38 9.05 -7.04
N VAL A 4 -1.82 7.84 -7.02
CA VAL A 4 -0.54 7.55 -7.68
C VAL A 4 -0.74 7.48 -9.20
N PHE A 5 -1.67 6.66 -9.63
CA PHE A 5 -2.06 6.54 -11.03
C PHE A 5 -3.40 7.24 -11.24
N GLY A 6 -3.60 7.81 -12.43
CA GLY A 6 -4.87 8.45 -12.75
C GLY A 6 -6.04 7.47 -12.64
N SER A 7 -7.10 7.89 -11.99
CA SER A 7 -8.38 7.17 -11.94
C SER A 7 -9.48 8.08 -12.48
N LYS A 8 -10.24 7.59 -13.46
CA LYS A 8 -11.33 8.38 -14.08
C LYS A 8 -12.43 8.79 -13.09
N ASN A 9 -12.53 8.06 -11.99
CA ASN A 9 -13.56 8.24 -10.96
C ASN A 9 -13.03 8.87 -9.67
N SER A 10 -11.73 9.21 -9.61
CA SER A 10 -11.16 9.85 -8.43
C SER A 10 -11.37 11.35 -8.45
N PRO A 11 -11.90 11.96 -7.38
CA PRO A 11 -11.99 13.42 -7.25
C PRO A 11 -10.63 14.06 -6.92
N TYR A 12 -9.59 13.25 -6.70
CA TYR A 12 -8.28 13.73 -6.29
C TYR A 12 -7.33 13.86 -7.47
N PRO A 13 -6.40 14.85 -7.43
CA PRO A 13 -5.31 14.95 -8.39
C PRO A 13 -4.47 13.67 -8.37
N SER A 14 -3.76 13.39 -9.45
CA SER A 14 -2.87 12.24 -9.52
C SER A 14 -1.43 12.65 -9.83
N LEU A 15 -0.47 11.87 -9.37
CA LEU A 15 0.92 12.02 -9.81
C LEU A 15 1.02 11.78 -11.31
N TRP A 16 0.23 10.84 -11.83
CA TRP A 16 0.19 10.53 -13.26
C TRP A 16 -0.19 11.73 -14.11
N ASP A 17 -1.26 12.44 -13.76
CA ASP A 17 -1.74 13.55 -14.57
C ASP A 17 -0.88 14.82 -14.44
N ASN A 18 -0.20 14.98 -13.30
CA ASN A 18 0.64 16.13 -13.02
C ASN A 18 2.07 16.02 -13.58
N THR A 19 2.45 14.88 -14.17
CA THR A 19 3.74 14.77 -14.84
C THR A 19 3.62 15.02 -16.34
N GLY A 20 4.47 15.88 -16.89
CA GLY A 20 4.60 16.11 -18.33
C GLY A 20 5.38 15.04 -19.10
N LEU A 21 5.71 13.92 -18.46
CA LEU A 21 6.51 12.86 -19.07
C LEU A 21 5.74 12.07 -20.14
N SER A 22 6.48 11.56 -21.11
CA SER A 22 5.92 10.81 -22.25
C SER A 22 5.34 9.47 -21.83
N GLU A 23 4.15 9.14 -22.36
CA GLU A 23 3.51 7.84 -22.26
C GLU A 23 3.93 6.87 -23.38
N LYS A 24 4.72 7.34 -24.35
CA LYS A 24 5.22 6.49 -25.44
C LYS A 24 6.29 5.53 -24.93
N ARG A 25 6.17 4.27 -25.28
CA ARG A 25 7.19 3.28 -24.99
C ARG A 25 8.47 3.58 -25.78
N PRO A 26 9.66 3.44 -25.15
CA PRO A 26 10.92 3.58 -25.86
C PRO A 26 11.04 2.55 -26.98
N LYS A 27 11.67 2.91 -28.11
CA LYS A 27 11.90 1.99 -29.24
C LYS A 27 12.75 0.77 -28.85
N ALA A 28 13.64 0.94 -27.85
CA ALA A 28 14.47 -0.12 -27.29
C ALA A 28 13.72 -1.10 -26.36
N GLY A 29 12.41 -0.92 -26.17
CA GLY A 29 11.58 -1.71 -25.25
C GLY A 29 11.55 -1.15 -23.82
N GLY A 30 10.83 -1.83 -22.91
CA GLY A 30 10.67 -1.42 -21.52
C GLY A 30 9.39 -0.60 -21.26
N TRP A 31 9.30 -0.04 -20.05
CA TRP A 31 8.19 0.81 -19.64
C TRP A 31 8.37 2.24 -20.17
N ASN A 32 7.26 2.95 -20.38
CA ASN A 32 7.35 4.36 -20.75
C ASN A 32 7.89 5.22 -19.59
N PRO A 33 8.50 6.39 -19.89
CA PRO A 33 9.12 7.26 -18.88
C PRO A 33 8.16 7.67 -17.75
N LYS A 34 6.89 7.90 -18.07
CA LYS A 34 5.87 8.29 -17.10
C LYS A 34 5.59 7.18 -16.08
N VAL A 35 5.44 5.93 -16.52
CA VAL A 35 5.28 4.77 -15.62
C VAL A 35 6.47 4.63 -14.70
N VAL A 36 7.69 4.71 -15.26
CA VAL A 36 8.93 4.57 -14.47
C VAL A 36 9.00 5.63 -13.37
N ALA A 37 8.76 6.89 -13.73
CA ALA A 37 8.84 8.00 -12.78
C ALA A 37 7.76 7.89 -11.69
N VAL A 38 6.50 7.65 -12.05
CA VAL A 38 5.40 7.55 -11.09
C VAL A 38 5.59 6.34 -10.16
N TRP A 39 6.11 5.23 -10.68
CA TRP A 39 6.44 4.06 -9.88
C TRP A 39 7.57 4.34 -8.89
N ASP A 40 8.63 5.05 -9.31
CA ASP A 40 9.72 5.46 -8.46
C ASP A 40 9.25 6.43 -7.36
N TRP A 41 8.47 7.45 -7.71
CA TRP A 41 7.92 8.41 -6.75
C TRP A 41 6.99 7.76 -5.71
N LYS A 42 6.16 6.82 -6.12
CA LYS A 42 5.32 6.02 -5.22
C LYS A 42 6.14 5.39 -4.08
N ILE A 43 7.37 4.98 -4.39
CA ILE A 43 8.26 4.34 -3.43
C ILE A 43 9.06 5.39 -2.65
N ARG A 44 9.70 6.32 -3.36
CA ARG A 44 10.69 7.24 -2.78
C ARG A 44 10.06 8.35 -1.92
N ILE A 45 8.89 8.85 -2.28
CA ILE A 45 8.26 9.93 -1.51
C ILE A 45 8.01 9.50 -0.06
N PRO A 46 7.34 8.38 0.24
CA PRO A 46 7.16 7.93 1.62
C PRO A 46 8.46 7.51 2.31
N GLN A 47 9.47 7.06 1.57
CA GLN A 47 10.79 6.75 2.14
C GLN A 47 11.56 8.01 2.54
N THR A 48 11.42 9.09 1.78
CA THR A 48 12.08 10.37 2.05
C THR A 48 11.37 11.14 3.17
N TYR A 49 10.04 11.04 3.23
CA TYR A 49 9.18 11.78 4.17
C TYR A 49 8.29 10.84 4.99
N PRO A 50 8.89 9.88 5.75
CA PRO A 50 8.11 8.82 6.41
C PRO A 50 7.18 9.31 7.52
N SER A 51 7.47 10.48 8.12
CA SER A 51 6.62 11.12 9.13
C SER A 51 5.54 12.04 8.55
N GLU A 52 5.65 12.41 7.28
CA GLU A 52 4.79 13.40 6.63
C GLU A 52 3.85 12.76 5.62
N VAL A 53 4.26 11.68 4.98
CA VAL A 53 3.52 11.06 3.87
C VAL A 53 3.23 9.59 4.13
N PHE A 54 1.95 9.27 4.15
CA PHE A 54 1.45 7.89 4.14
C PHE A 54 1.24 7.42 2.69
N TYR A 55 1.63 6.18 2.41
CA TYR A 55 1.28 5.46 1.19
C TYR A 55 0.38 4.27 1.52
N GLY A 56 -0.72 4.13 0.80
CA GLY A 56 -1.62 3.01 0.98
C GLY A 56 -2.63 2.87 -0.15
N LYS A 57 -3.65 2.05 0.09
CA LYS A 57 -4.80 1.91 -0.79
C LYS A 57 -6.06 2.39 -0.09
N VAL A 58 -6.92 3.04 -0.85
CA VAL A 58 -8.26 3.45 -0.40
C VAL A 58 -9.34 2.50 -0.92
N GLN A 59 -10.57 2.67 -0.45
CA GLN A 59 -11.73 1.96 -0.97
C GLN A 59 -11.80 2.12 -2.50
N GLY A 60 -12.08 1.03 -3.20
CA GLY A 60 -11.93 0.96 -4.66
C GLY A 60 -10.60 0.41 -5.13
N GLY A 61 -9.53 0.52 -4.33
CA GLY A 61 -8.21 -0.08 -4.58
C GLY A 61 -7.20 0.86 -5.22
N ASP A 62 -7.52 2.15 -5.35
CA ASP A 62 -6.57 3.15 -5.83
C ASP A 62 -5.41 3.30 -4.84
N ALA A 63 -4.20 3.32 -5.39
CA ALA A 63 -3.01 3.65 -4.62
C ALA A 63 -2.92 5.16 -4.42
N VAL A 64 -2.69 5.59 -3.19
CA VAL A 64 -2.68 7.01 -2.81
C VAL A 64 -1.46 7.37 -1.99
N LEU A 65 -1.08 8.65 -2.10
CA LEU A 65 -0.25 9.35 -1.14
C LEU A 65 -1.14 10.34 -0.39
N MET A 66 -1.03 10.38 0.91
CA MET A 66 -1.77 11.35 1.73
C MET A 66 -0.87 11.91 2.83
N GLU A 67 -1.18 13.12 3.26
CA GLU A 67 -0.52 13.73 4.41
C GLU A 67 -0.75 12.90 5.67
N MET A 68 0.27 12.73 6.49
CA MET A 68 0.22 11.85 7.66
C MET A 68 -0.81 12.36 8.69
N GLN A 69 -1.01 13.66 8.82
CA GLN A 69 -2.03 14.20 9.71
C GLN A 69 -3.43 13.81 9.24
N TYR A 70 -3.75 13.98 7.94
CA TYR A 70 -5.02 13.54 7.37
C TYR A 70 -5.22 12.02 7.54
N PHE A 71 -4.17 11.24 7.30
CA PHE A 71 -4.20 9.79 7.54
C PHE A 71 -4.62 9.47 8.97
N ARG A 72 -3.99 10.09 9.97
CA ARG A 72 -4.24 9.82 11.40
C ARG A 72 -5.63 10.26 11.85
N THR A 73 -6.07 11.44 11.42
CA THR A 73 -7.26 12.09 11.99
C THR A 73 -8.54 11.77 11.24
N VAL A 74 -8.44 11.36 9.98
CA VAL A 74 -9.61 11.12 9.12
C VAL A 74 -9.60 9.70 8.56
N HIS A 75 -8.56 9.36 7.78
CA HIS A 75 -8.60 8.12 7.00
C HIS A 75 -8.47 6.86 7.88
N TYR A 76 -7.55 6.88 8.85
CA TYR A 76 -7.31 5.72 9.71
C TYR A 76 -8.54 5.34 10.56
N PRO A 77 -9.22 6.27 11.26
CA PRO A 77 -10.44 5.95 12.01
C PRO A 77 -11.56 5.41 11.13
N ASP A 78 -11.71 5.95 9.91
CA ASP A 78 -12.81 5.55 9.01
C ASP A 78 -12.55 4.22 8.29
N ALA A 79 -11.31 3.92 7.94
CA ALA A 79 -10.97 2.77 7.10
C ALA A 79 -10.50 1.53 7.86
N LEU A 80 -10.11 1.68 9.12
CA LEU A 80 -9.62 0.56 9.92
C LEU A 80 -10.71 -0.48 10.14
N GLN A 81 -10.44 -1.72 9.73
CA GLN A 81 -11.27 -2.88 10.06
C GLN A 81 -10.42 -3.91 10.79
N SER A 82 -11.00 -4.59 11.78
CA SER A 82 -10.32 -5.70 12.44
C SER A 82 -10.04 -6.84 11.44
N VAL A 83 -8.89 -7.49 11.56
CA VAL A 83 -8.58 -8.70 10.77
C VAL A 83 -9.67 -9.75 10.91
N SER A 84 -10.25 -9.90 12.10
CA SER A 84 -11.32 -10.87 12.39
C SER A 84 -12.63 -10.60 11.62
N GLU A 85 -12.82 -9.39 11.09
CA GLU A 85 -13.99 -9.03 10.28
C GLU A 85 -13.79 -9.31 8.78
N LEU A 86 -12.57 -9.64 8.39
CA LEU A 86 -12.23 -9.98 7.01
C LEU A 86 -12.59 -11.45 6.71
N ASP A 87 -12.62 -11.79 5.42
CA ASP A 87 -12.81 -13.19 5.04
C ASP A 87 -11.67 -14.10 5.54
N PRO A 88 -11.93 -15.39 5.79
CA PRO A 88 -10.96 -16.31 6.37
C PRO A 88 -9.63 -16.37 5.61
N PHE A 89 -9.67 -16.31 4.29
CA PHE A 89 -8.45 -16.35 3.51
C PHE A 89 -7.59 -15.07 3.66
N ALA A 90 -8.20 -13.90 3.78
CA ALA A 90 -7.48 -12.68 4.10
C ALA A 90 -6.83 -12.73 5.48
N GLN A 91 -7.50 -13.35 6.47
CA GLN A 91 -6.93 -13.60 7.81
C GLN A 91 -5.69 -14.51 7.72
N GLU A 92 -5.76 -15.62 6.97
CA GLU A 92 -4.62 -16.52 6.76
C GLU A 92 -3.44 -15.80 6.07
N VAL A 93 -3.71 -14.97 5.06
CA VAL A 93 -2.65 -14.17 4.40
C VAL A 93 -2.06 -13.14 5.37
N TYR A 94 -2.87 -12.52 6.23
CA TYR A 94 -2.37 -11.65 7.29
C TYR A 94 -1.44 -12.38 8.25
N ASP A 95 -1.80 -13.58 8.68
CA ASP A 95 -0.95 -14.40 9.55
C ASP A 95 0.39 -14.77 8.91
N LEU A 96 0.41 -15.08 7.61
CA LEU A 96 1.66 -15.28 6.89
C LEU A 96 2.56 -14.03 6.93
N ILE A 97 1.97 -12.84 6.72
CA ILE A 97 2.72 -11.57 6.75
C ILE A 97 3.18 -11.24 8.16
N ARG A 98 2.35 -11.46 9.18
CA ARG A 98 2.67 -11.20 10.59
C ARG A 98 3.80 -12.09 11.09
N LEU A 99 3.82 -13.35 10.68
CA LEU A 99 4.87 -14.31 11.08
C LEU A 99 6.19 -14.03 10.37
N GLU A 100 6.15 -13.66 9.11
CA GLU A 100 7.34 -13.39 8.31
C GLU A 100 7.05 -12.30 7.28
N PRO A 101 7.23 -11.02 7.64
CA PRO A 101 7.12 -9.91 6.70
C PRO A 101 8.04 -10.12 5.49
N ASN A 102 7.54 -9.84 4.28
CA ASN A 102 8.31 -10.11 3.07
C ASN A 102 7.78 -9.31 1.87
N TYR A 103 8.48 -9.42 0.74
CA TYR A 103 8.04 -8.88 -0.53
C TYR A 103 6.82 -9.62 -1.09
N THR A 104 6.05 -8.96 -1.94
CA THR A 104 4.85 -9.52 -2.59
C THR A 104 5.11 -10.87 -3.27
N GLY A 105 6.24 -11.03 -3.96
CA GLY A 105 6.57 -12.26 -4.69
C GLY A 105 6.75 -13.48 -3.78
N PRO A 106 7.65 -13.44 -2.79
CA PRO A 106 7.80 -14.49 -1.79
C PRO A 106 6.51 -14.81 -1.04
N LEU A 107 5.79 -13.80 -0.53
CA LEU A 107 4.51 -14.00 0.17
C LEU A 107 3.48 -14.72 -0.72
N ARG A 108 3.38 -14.34 -1.99
CA ARG A 108 2.49 -15.01 -2.96
C ARG A 108 2.86 -16.48 -3.14
N LYS A 109 4.16 -16.80 -3.28
CA LYS A 109 4.64 -18.19 -3.41
C LYS A 109 4.25 -19.00 -2.18
N ARG A 110 4.44 -18.44 -0.98
CA ARG A 110 4.05 -19.08 0.27
C ARG A 110 2.54 -19.31 0.34
N ALA A 111 1.73 -18.31 0.07
CA ALA A 111 0.28 -18.44 0.10
C ALA A 111 -0.24 -19.51 -0.90
N ILE A 112 0.38 -19.61 -2.08
CA ILE A 112 0.03 -20.66 -3.04
C ILE A 112 0.40 -22.05 -2.50
N ALA A 113 1.57 -22.19 -1.90
CA ALA A 113 2.07 -23.47 -1.43
C ALA A 113 1.40 -23.91 -0.11
N GLU A 114 1.27 -23.01 0.87
CA GLU A 114 0.83 -23.34 2.23
C GLU A 114 -0.69 -23.28 2.39
N LEU A 115 -1.38 -22.39 1.63
CA LEU A 115 -2.82 -22.18 1.73
C LEU A 115 -3.60 -22.71 0.49
N ALA A 116 -2.95 -23.51 -0.36
CA ALA A 116 -3.54 -24.08 -1.57
C ALA A 116 -4.32 -23.04 -2.41
N SER A 117 -3.74 -21.85 -2.62
CA SER A 117 -4.42 -20.72 -3.23
C SER A 117 -3.96 -20.45 -4.67
N THR A 118 -4.52 -19.43 -5.30
CA THR A 118 -4.11 -18.93 -6.62
C THR A 118 -3.50 -17.54 -6.50
N LYS A 119 -2.74 -17.13 -7.52
CA LYS A 119 -2.22 -15.76 -7.61
C LYS A 119 -3.33 -14.72 -7.45
N SER A 120 -4.45 -14.87 -8.15
CA SER A 120 -5.58 -13.92 -8.12
C SER A 120 -6.21 -13.83 -6.73
N LYS A 121 -6.39 -14.97 -6.05
CA LYS A 121 -6.94 -15.01 -4.70
C LYS A 121 -6.02 -14.31 -3.70
N PHE A 122 -4.71 -14.57 -3.78
CA PHE A 122 -3.72 -13.88 -2.97
C PHE A 122 -3.71 -12.37 -3.23
N ASP A 123 -3.67 -11.93 -4.50
CA ASP A 123 -3.62 -10.50 -4.85
C ASP A 123 -4.89 -9.76 -4.36
N THR A 124 -6.05 -10.43 -4.36
CA THR A 124 -7.30 -9.91 -3.81
C THR A 124 -7.23 -9.76 -2.29
N ALA A 125 -6.74 -10.77 -1.57
CA ALA A 125 -6.57 -10.72 -0.12
C ALA A 125 -5.56 -9.64 0.29
N LEU A 126 -4.42 -9.55 -0.40
CA LEU A 126 -3.41 -8.52 -0.16
C LEU A 126 -3.98 -7.10 -0.36
N LYS A 127 -4.83 -6.92 -1.38
CA LYS A 127 -5.53 -5.64 -1.59
C LYS A 127 -6.49 -5.32 -0.46
N LYS A 128 -7.30 -6.28 0.01
CA LYS A 128 -8.22 -6.09 1.13
C LYS A 128 -7.47 -5.70 2.40
N LEU A 129 -6.37 -6.38 2.73
CA LEU A 129 -5.54 -6.08 3.89
C LEU A 129 -4.93 -4.67 3.85
N GLN A 130 -4.60 -4.16 2.66
CA GLN A 130 -4.13 -2.77 2.50
C GLN A 130 -5.27 -1.77 2.71
N ILE A 131 -6.44 -2.00 2.13
CA ILE A 131 -7.60 -1.11 2.24
C ILE A 131 -8.11 -1.04 3.69
N SER A 132 -8.14 -2.18 4.38
CA SER A 132 -8.56 -2.28 5.78
C SER A 132 -7.49 -1.86 6.79
N LEU A 133 -6.35 -1.36 6.32
CA LEU A 133 -5.22 -0.86 7.12
C LEU A 133 -4.63 -1.89 8.09
N ASN A 134 -4.69 -3.18 7.76
CA ASN A 134 -4.06 -4.24 8.55
C ASN A 134 -2.58 -4.44 8.18
N ILE A 135 -2.22 -4.14 6.94
CA ILE A 135 -0.83 -4.17 6.48
C ILE A 135 -0.45 -2.86 5.80
N VAL A 136 0.82 -2.58 5.81
CA VAL A 136 1.41 -1.40 5.16
C VAL A 136 2.72 -1.76 4.49
N ARG A 137 3.09 -0.99 3.49
CA ARG A 137 4.40 -1.11 2.87
C ARG A 137 5.47 -0.50 3.77
N SER A 138 6.61 -1.16 3.90
CA SER A 138 7.78 -0.61 4.59
C SER A 138 8.30 0.65 3.90
N ASN A 139 8.69 1.64 4.69
CA ASN A 139 9.36 2.87 4.23
C ASN A 139 10.90 2.78 4.39
N ASP A 140 11.47 1.61 4.68
CA ASP A 140 12.92 1.43 4.73
C ASP A 140 13.53 1.75 3.35
N PRO A 141 14.45 2.75 3.24
CA PRO A 141 15.05 3.15 1.97
C PRO A 141 15.95 2.08 1.33
N LYS A 142 16.33 1.05 2.10
CA LYS A 142 17.09 -0.10 1.57
C LYS A 142 16.23 -1.04 0.73
N LEU A 143 14.90 -0.97 0.88
CA LEU A 143 13.95 -1.82 0.16
C LEU A 143 13.50 -1.13 -1.13
N LYS A 144 13.63 -1.82 -2.26
CA LYS A 144 13.34 -1.27 -3.59
C LYS A 144 11.94 -1.60 -4.12
N ASN A 145 11.25 -2.52 -3.47
CA ASN A 145 9.94 -3.03 -3.88
C ASN A 145 8.96 -3.04 -2.71
N ASP A 146 7.72 -3.36 -2.98
CA ASP A 146 6.67 -3.46 -1.97
C ASP A 146 6.96 -4.61 -1.00
N PHE A 147 7.48 -4.26 0.18
CA PHE A 147 7.72 -5.13 1.33
C PHE A 147 6.62 -4.86 2.36
N TRP A 148 5.92 -5.90 2.77
CA TRP A 148 4.71 -5.79 3.58
C TRP A 148 4.97 -6.13 5.03
N LEU A 149 4.44 -5.30 5.92
CA LEU A 149 4.49 -5.41 7.38
C LEU A 149 3.08 -5.28 7.95
N PRO A 150 2.82 -5.83 9.14
CA PRO A 150 1.66 -5.42 9.92
C PRO A 150 1.66 -3.91 10.15
N MET A 151 0.50 -3.27 10.03
CA MET A 151 0.34 -1.81 10.21
C MET A 151 0.92 -1.32 11.53
N LEU A 152 0.71 -2.09 12.61
CA LEU A 152 1.16 -1.73 13.94
C LEU A 152 2.69 -1.57 14.07
N GLU A 153 3.47 -2.29 13.26
CA GLU A 153 4.94 -2.21 13.32
C GLU A 153 5.49 -0.91 12.75
N VAL A 154 4.81 -0.31 11.77
CA VAL A 154 5.25 0.92 11.11
C VAL A 154 4.63 2.17 11.74
N HIS A 155 3.37 2.07 12.16
CA HIS A 155 2.59 3.19 12.65
C HIS A 155 2.15 3.02 14.12
N LEU A 156 2.98 2.38 14.93
CA LEU A 156 2.70 2.12 16.35
C LEU A 156 2.28 3.38 17.12
N ASN A 157 2.87 4.54 16.77
CA ASN A 157 2.54 5.82 17.39
C ASN A 157 1.12 6.31 17.07
N ILE A 158 0.53 5.85 15.95
CA ILE A 158 -0.87 6.18 15.60
C ILE A 158 -1.80 5.46 16.55
N VAL A 159 -1.56 4.18 16.75
CA VAL A 159 -2.42 3.32 17.59
C VAL A 159 -2.27 3.63 19.07
N ARG A 160 -1.08 4.07 19.51
CA ARG A 160 -0.81 4.46 20.91
C ARG A 160 -1.12 5.92 21.22
N GLY A 161 -1.03 6.81 20.24
CA GLY A 161 -1.30 8.24 20.41
C GLY A 161 -2.78 8.54 20.61
N ASP A 162 -3.65 7.82 19.95
CA ASP A 162 -5.10 7.97 20.08
C ASP A 162 -5.64 7.55 21.46
N ILE A 163 -4.89 6.73 22.19
CA ILE A 163 -5.25 6.29 23.55
C ILE A 163 -4.85 7.35 24.62
N VAL A 164 -3.96 8.26 24.28
CA VAL A 164 -3.37 9.21 25.26
C VAL A 164 -3.98 10.62 25.19
N GLN A 165 -4.80 10.92 24.19
CA GLN A 165 -5.44 12.23 23.98
C GLN A 165 -6.97 12.17 23.89
N GLY A 166 -7.56 11.21 24.57
CA GLY A 166 -8.98 11.21 24.85
C GLY A 166 -9.30 12.05 26.08
#